data_9972e04b434875aa9520a332bb832c55
#
_entry.id   9972e04b434875aa9520a332bb832c55
#
_cell.length_a   1.000
_cell.length_b   1.000
_cell.length_c   1.000
_cell.angle_alpha   90.00
_cell.angle_beta   90.00
_cell.angle_gamma   90.00
#
_symmetry.space_group_name_H-M   'P 1'
#
loop_
_entity.id
_entity.type
_entity.pdbx_description
1 polymer ?
#
loop_
_entity_poly.entity_id
_entity_poly.type
_entity_poly.pdbx_seq_one_letter_code
_entity_poly.pdbx_strand_id
1 'polypeptide(L)'
;ERQMCIRDRNRRVHVKLLEDIINMKLIGIIGAMEVEVASLKEMMTDVTIRTKASMEFNHGYLNGKEVVVVRSGIGKVNAGICTQILVDDYGVDCVINTGIAGSLRNEINIGDIVISTDAVQHDMDVRIFGYPLGEIPQMGVLSFPADEHLAEVAEEVCKEVNPEIQVFRGRVVSGDQFISSKEVKNHLIEEFNGSCAEMEGAAIAQGAYLNKIPYVVLRAISDKADDSATMDYPTFESEAARHCVNLLQEMVKRL
;
A
#
# COMPACT_ATOMS: atom_id res chain seq x y z
N GLU A 1 13.87 28.73 -31.74
CA GLU A 1 14.18 29.08 -30.32
C GLU A 1 13.09 28.65 -29.33
N ARG A 2 11.78 28.83 -29.62
CA ARG A 2 10.68 28.39 -28.70
C ARG A 2 10.60 26.88 -28.49
N GLN A 3 10.88 26.04 -29.49
CA GLN A 3 10.83 24.58 -29.37
C GLN A 3 12.01 24.02 -28.57
N MET A 4 13.18 24.66 -28.63
CA MET A 4 14.35 24.27 -27.82
C MET A 4 14.10 24.53 -26.31
N CYS A 5 13.43 25.62 -25.96
CA CYS A 5 13.12 25.98 -24.59
C CYS A 5 12.11 25.02 -23.90
N ILE A 6 11.16 24.45 -24.68
CA ILE A 6 10.17 23.48 -24.19
C ILE A 6 10.84 22.12 -23.95
N ARG A 7 11.73 21.67 -24.84
CA ARG A 7 12.49 20.43 -24.66
C ARG A 7 13.43 20.48 -23.46
N ASP A 8 14.12 21.58 -23.24
CA ASP A 8 15.01 21.76 -22.11
C ASP A 8 14.25 21.88 -20.78
N ARG A 9 13.07 22.50 -20.79
CA ARG A 9 12.21 22.58 -19.62
C ARG A 9 11.66 21.21 -19.23
N ASN A 10 11.19 20.42 -20.20
CA ASN A 10 10.72 19.05 -19.96
C ASN A 10 11.86 18.14 -19.51
N ARG A 11 13.07 18.30 -20.04
CA ARG A 11 14.25 17.53 -19.62
C ARG A 11 14.68 17.88 -18.19
N ARG A 12 14.65 19.16 -17.81
CA ARG A 12 14.95 19.61 -16.43
C ARG A 12 13.88 19.18 -15.43
N VAL A 13 12.60 19.19 -15.82
CA VAL A 13 11.51 18.68 -15.00
C VAL A 13 11.65 17.16 -14.82
N HIS A 14 12.01 16.45 -15.89
CA HIS A 14 12.20 14.99 -15.83
C HIS A 14 13.45 14.61 -15.00
N VAL A 15 14.56 15.35 -15.15
CA VAL A 15 15.77 15.14 -14.34
C VAL A 15 15.51 15.49 -12.87
N LYS A 16 14.79 16.58 -12.57
CA LYS A 16 14.44 16.94 -11.20
C LYS A 16 13.46 15.95 -10.56
N LEU A 17 12.46 15.46 -11.33
CA LEU A 17 11.59 14.36 -10.88
C LEU A 17 12.40 13.07 -10.59
N LEU A 18 13.39 12.75 -11.44
CA LEU A 18 14.27 11.60 -11.21
C LEU A 18 15.20 11.82 -10.02
N GLU A 19 15.69 13.03 -9.77
CA GLU A 19 16.51 13.37 -8.60
C GLU A 19 15.67 13.39 -7.31
N ASP A 20 14.43 13.86 -7.36
CA ASP A 20 13.48 13.84 -6.23
C ASP A 20 13.00 12.40 -5.91
N ILE A 21 12.91 11.51 -6.92
CA ILE A 21 12.59 10.09 -6.78
C ILE A 21 13.78 9.30 -6.21
N ILE A 22 15.02 9.66 -6.56
CA ILE A 22 16.25 8.97 -6.16
C ILE A 22 16.65 9.26 -4.69
N ASN A 23 16.01 10.20 -4.02
CA ASN A 23 16.41 10.60 -2.66
C ASN A 23 15.22 10.81 -1.72
N MET A 24 14.38 9.78 -1.59
CA MET A 24 13.35 9.77 -0.54
C MET A 24 14.04 9.78 0.81
N LYS A 25 13.90 10.89 1.56
CA LYS A 25 14.59 11.08 2.84
C LYS A 25 13.83 10.43 3.98
N LEU A 26 12.52 10.62 4.01
CA LEU A 26 11.64 10.14 5.08
C LEU A 26 10.48 9.33 4.50
N ILE A 27 10.38 8.07 4.90
CA ILE A 27 9.38 7.12 4.40
C ILE A 27 8.34 6.86 5.49
N GLY A 28 7.05 7.04 5.17
CA GLY A 28 5.95 6.59 6.02
C GLY A 28 5.59 5.13 5.74
N ILE A 29 5.58 4.28 6.77
CA ILE A 29 5.19 2.87 6.66
C ILE A 29 3.96 2.63 7.53
N ILE A 30 2.86 2.20 6.90
CA ILE A 30 1.57 1.96 7.56
C ILE A 30 1.24 0.47 7.50
N GLY A 31 1.02 -0.16 8.66
CA GLY A 31 0.29 -1.42 8.78
C GLY A 31 -0.98 -1.21 9.59
N ALA A 32 -2.00 -2.01 9.37
CA ALA A 32 -3.26 -1.93 10.12
C ALA A 32 -3.17 -2.61 11.49
N MET A 33 -2.42 -3.69 11.58
CA MET A 33 -2.31 -4.55 12.76
C MET A 33 -0.87 -4.62 13.29
N GLU A 34 -0.71 -4.97 14.56
CA GLU A 34 0.61 -5.09 15.17
C GLU A 34 1.47 -6.17 14.51
N VAL A 35 0.89 -7.30 14.12
CA VAL A 35 1.59 -8.39 13.43
C VAL A 35 2.28 -7.94 12.13
N GLU A 36 1.79 -6.89 11.50
CA GLU A 36 2.32 -6.34 10.25
C GLU A 36 3.51 -5.40 10.45
N VAL A 37 3.66 -4.80 11.64
CA VAL A 37 4.66 -3.74 11.90
C VAL A 37 5.57 -3.99 13.10
N ALA A 38 5.24 -4.93 14.00
CA ALA A 38 6.00 -5.18 15.23
C ALA A 38 7.49 -5.44 14.95
N SER A 39 7.78 -6.37 14.03
CA SER A 39 9.17 -6.70 13.69
C SER A 39 9.93 -5.52 13.06
N LEU A 40 9.25 -4.66 12.28
CA LEU A 40 9.87 -3.45 11.75
C LEU A 40 10.24 -2.48 12.87
N LYS A 41 9.33 -2.26 13.83
CA LYS A 41 9.57 -1.41 15.00
C LYS A 41 10.72 -1.91 15.87
N GLU A 42 10.81 -3.24 16.09
CA GLU A 42 11.89 -3.87 16.85
C GLU A 42 13.28 -3.69 16.21
N MET A 43 13.35 -3.59 14.90
CA MET A 43 14.60 -3.40 14.15
C MET A 43 15.01 -1.93 14.01
N MET A 44 14.15 -0.99 14.35
CA MET A 44 14.45 0.43 14.27
C MET A 44 15.45 0.86 15.33
N THR A 45 16.27 1.86 15.00
CA THR A 45 17.21 2.53 15.91
C THR A 45 16.85 4.01 16.08
N ASP A 46 17.30 4.62 17.18
CA ASP A 46 17.11 6.04 17.50
C ASP A 46 15.63 6.47 17.48
N VAL A 47 14.75 5.61 17.99
CA VAL A 47 13.30 5.77 17.90
C VAL A 47 12.76 6.82 18.86
N THR A 48 11.97 7.73 18.33
CA THR A 48 11.10 8.64 19.07
C THR A 48 9.65 8.26 18.83
N ILE A 49 8.87 8.06 19.88
CA ILE A 49 7.46 7.67 19.79
C ILE A 49 6.58 8.87 20.14
N ARG A 50 5.63 9.17 19.26
CA ARG A 50 4.60 10.18 19.50
C ARG A 50 3.22 9.55 19.27
N THR A 51 2.31 9.75 20.23
CA THR A 51 0.92 9.28 20.11
C THR A 51 0.03 10.41 19.59
N LYS A 52 -0.74 10.13 18.52
CA LYS A 52 -1.78 11.02 17.98
C LYS A 52 -2.92 10.18 17.40
N ALA A 53 -4.17 10.60 17.58
CA ALA A 53 -5.35 9.86 17.14
C ALA A 53 -5.34 8.38 17.60
N SER A 54 -4.86 8.09 18.82
CA SER A 54 -4.67 6.74 19.38
C SER A 54 -3.71 5.84 18.59
N MET A 55 -2.88 6.40 17.73
CA MET A 55 -1.83 5.71 16.97
C MET A 55 -0.46 6.11 17.49
N GLU A 56 0.47 5.14 17.60
CA GLU A 56 1.86 5.37 17.95
C GLU A 56 2.71 5.49 16.69
N PHE A 57 3.24 6.67 16.45
CA PHE A 57 4.15 6.98 15.35
C PHE A 57 5.59 6.78 15.84
N ASN A 58 6.23 5.72 15.36
CA ASN A 58 7.61 5.37 15.69
C ASN A 58 8.52 5.99 14.62
N HIS A 59 9.13 7.12 14.94
CA HIS A 59 10.05 7.83 14.05
C HIS A 59 11.49 7.51 14.42
N GLY A 60 12.28 7.04 13.48
CA GLY A 60 13.67 6.64 13.69
C GLY A 60 14.27 6.07 12.41
N TYR A 61 15.24 5.16 12.55
CA TYR A 61 15.95 4.60 11.40
C TYR A 61 15.72 3.10 11.27
N LEU A 62 15.41 2.65 10.06
CA LEU A 62 15.34 1.23 9.69
C LEU A 62 16.42 0.97 8.62
N ASN A 63 17.41 0.14 8.96
CA ASN A 63 18.55 -0.15 8.08
C ASN A 63 19.26 1.10 7.51
N GLY A 64 19.34 2.18 8.33
CA GLY A 64 20.00 3.43 7.96
C GLY A 64 19.14 4.43 7.19
N LYS A 65 17.91 4.07 6.83
CA LYS A 65 16.93 4.96 6.21
C LYS A 65 15.99 5.54 7.28
N GLU A 66 15.73 6.84 7.23
CA GLU A 66 14.79 7.50 8.13
C GLU A 66 13.35 7.11 7.78
N VAL A 67 12.61 6.63 8.78
CA VAL A 67 11.24 6.11 8.58
C VAL A 67 10.32 6.53 9.73
N VAL A 68 9.02 6.57 9.44
CA VAL A 68 7.96 6.59 10.46
C VAL A 68 7.12 5.33 10.30
N VAL A 69 7.21 4.41 11.25
CA VAL A 69 6.42 3.16 11.26
C VAL A 69 5.24 3.33 12.20
N VAL A 70 4.04 3.03 11.71
CA VAL A 70 2.80 3.22 12.47
C VAL A 70 1.81 2.08 12.26
N ARG A 71 1.15 1.67 13.35
CA ARG A 71 -0.06 0.84 13.29
C ARG A 71 -1.27 1.77 13.26
N SER A 72 -1.96 1.81 12.13
CA SER A 72 -3.13 2.67 11.95
C SER A 72 -4.38 2.19 12.69
N GLY A 73 -4.52 0.87 12.90
CA GLY A 73 -5.80 0.22 13.16
C GLY A 73 -6.50 -0.13 11.84
N ILE A 74 -7.49 -1.02 11.94
CA ILE A 74 -8.20 -1.58 10.79
C ILE A 74 -9.21 -0.57 10.23
N GLY A 75 -9.37 -0.57 8.91
CA GLY A 75 -10.41 0.13 8.18
C GLY A 75 -10.01 1.48 7.62
N LYS A 76 -10.81 1.95 6.67
CA LYS A 76 -10.51 3.11 5.80
C LYS A 76 -10.36 4.42 6.57
N VAL A 77 -11.16 4.65 7.61
CA VAL A 77 -11.08 5.88 8.41
C VAL A 77 -9.75 5.98 9.14
N ASN A 78 -9.34 4.90 9.82
CA ASN A 78 -8.05 4.83 10.50
C ASN A 78 -6.89 5.05 9.52
N ALA A 79 -6.93 4.38 8.38
CA ALA A 79 -5.93 4.47 7.33
C ALA A 79 -5.80 5.90 6.77
N GLY A 80 -6.92 6.56 6.48
CA GLY A 80 -6.95 7.93 5.97
C GLY A 80 -6.42 8.96 6.98
N ILE A 81 -6.82 8.84 8.26
CA ILE A 81 -6.32 9.71 9.34
C ILE A 81 -4.81 9.51 9.51
N CYS A 82 -4.35 8.26 9.53
CA CYS A 82 -2.93 7.94 9.64
C CYS A 82 -2.10 8.57 8.53
N THR A 83 -2.56 8.42 7.27
CA THR A 83 -1.90 9.00 6.10
C THR A 83 -1.79 10.53 6.22
N GLN A 84 -2.87 11.21 6.62
CA GLN A 84 -2.84 12.68 6.75
C GLN A 84 -1.90 13.13 7.87
N ILE A 85 -1.82 12.42 8.99
CA ILE A 85 -0.88 12.74 10.08
C ILE A 85 0.57 12.57 9.60
N LEU A 86 0.88 11.51 8.84
CA LEU A 86 2.23 11.31 8.27
C LEU A 86 2.64 12.46 7.35
N VAL A 87 1.70 12.97 6.55
CA VAL A 87 1.96 14.12 5.67
C VAL A 87 2.15 15.41 6.46
N ASP A 88 1.21 15.73 7.35
CA ASP A 88 1.17 17.05 8.01
C ASP A 88 2.21 17.18 9.13
N ASP A 89 2.38 16.14 9.94
CA ASP A 89 3.21 16.22 11.14
C ASP A 89 4.66 15.77 10.89
N TYR A 90 4.89 14.90 9.89
CA TYR A 90 6.22 14.34 9.61
C TYR A 90 6.77 14.78 8.25
N GLY A 91 5.91 15.16 7.31
CA GLY A 91 6.34 15.57 5.97
C GLY A 91 7.00 14.43 5.20
N VAL A 92 6.42 13.23 5.27
CA VAL A 92 6.96 12.05 4.57
C VAL A 92 6.99 12.26 3.06
N ASP A 93 8.05 11.78 2.40
CA ASP A 93 8.23 11.88 0.96
C ASP A 93 7.37 10.85 0.19
N CYS A 94 7.08 9.72 0.82
CA CYS A 94 6.20 8.69 0.28
C CYS A 94 5.53 7.88 1.41
N VAL A 95 4.50 7.11 1.04
CA VAL A 95 3.83 6.17 1.94
C VAL A 95 3.87 4.76 1.37
N ILE A 96 4.32 3.81 2.18
CA ILE A 96 4.25 2.37 1.90
C ILE A 96 3.22 1.76 2.84
N ASN A 97 2.16 1.20 2.30
CA ASN A 97 1.23 0.40 3.07
C ASN A 97 1.64 -1.07 3.00
N THR A 98 1.85 -1.68 4.15
CA THR A 98 2.19 -3.09 4.28
C THR A 98 1.09 -3.85 5.00
N GLY A 99 0.90 -5.11 4.67
CA GLY A 99 -0.07 -5.95 5.34
C GLY A 99 -0.43 -7.21 4.58
N ILE A 100 -1.50 -7.82 5.02
CA ILE A 100 -2.04 -9.04 4.44
C ILE A 100 -3.35 -8.77 3.71
N ALA A 101 -3.74 -9.71 2.84
CA ALA A 101 -4.97 -9.60 2.04
C ALA A 101 -5.49 -10.98 1.61
N GLY A 102 -6.77 -11.03 1.27
CA GLY A 102 -7.38 -12.16 0.59
C GLY A 102 -7.16 -12.12 -0.92
N SER A 103 -6.75 -13.23 -1.53
CA SER A 103 -6.54 -13.34 -2.97
C SER A 103 -7.86 -13.38 -3.74
N LEU A 104 -7.96 -12.55 -4.78
CA LEU A 104 -9.07 -12.60 -5.73
C LEU A 104 -8.75 -13.43 -6.99
N ARG A 105 -7.49 -13.89 -7.14
CA ARG A 105 -7.02 -14.67 -8.29
C ARG A 105 -6.65 -16.09 -7.91
N ASN A 106 -6.99 -17.05 -8.75
CA ASN A 106 -6.68 -18.45 -8.47
C ASN A 106 -5.18 -18.73 -8.49
N GLU A 107 -4.44 -18.06 -9.38
CA GLU A 107 -3.00 -18.18 -9.55
C GLU A 107 -2.17 -17.56 -8.42
N ILE A 108 -2.76 -16.65 -7.63
CA ILE A 108 -2.07 -16.00 -6.50
C ILE A 108 -2.34 -16.82 -5.24
N ASN A 109 -1.32 -17.46 -4.72
CA ASN A 109 -1.42 -18.40 -3.60
C ASN A 109 -1.19 -17.71 -2.23
N ILE A 110 -1.57 -18.43 -1.16
CA ILE A 110 -1.23 -18.02 0.20
C ILE A 110 0.30 -17.92 0.31
N GLY A 111 0.78 -16.82 0.88
CA GLY A 111 2.19 -16.47 0.99
C GLY A 111 2.72 -15.60 -0.15
N ASP A 112 2.12 -15.63 -1.35
CA ASP A 112 2.51 -14.76 -2.46
C ASP A 112 2.27 -13.28 -2.14
N ILE A 113 3.00 -12.39 -2.81
CA ILE A 113 2.87 -10.94 -2.62
C ILE A 113 2.20 -10.29 -3.84
N VAL A 114 1.24 -9.42 -3.57
CA VAL A 114 0.67 -8.47 -4.52
C VAL A 114 1.21 -7.07 -4.25
N ILE A 115 1.81 -6.47 -5.29
CA ILE A 115 2.26 -5.08 -5.31
C ILE A 115 1.23 -4.29 -6.12
N SER A 116 0.69 -3.21 -5.55
CA SER A 116 -0.35 -2.44 -6.22
C SER A 116 0.13 -1.78 -7.52
N THR A 117 -0.68 -1.90 -8.58
CA THR A 117 -0.62 -1.01 -9.73
C THR A 117 -1.49 0.22 -9.50
N ASP A 118 -2.60 0.01 -8.82
CA ASP A 118 -3.54 1.02 -8.35
C ASP A 118 -4.37 0.47 -7.19
N ALA A 119 -5.16 1.33 -6.56
CA ALA A 119 -6.12 0.93 -5.54
C ALA A 119 -7.49 1.56 -5.78
N VAL A 120 -8.56 0.82 -5.47
CA VAL A 120 -9.95 1.25 -5.65
C VAL A 120 -10.78 0.95 -4.41
N GLN A 121 -11.72 1.83 -4.06
CA GLN A 121 -12.67 1.59 -2.98
C GLN A 121 -13.88 0.80 -3.51
N HIS A 122 -13.91 -0.51 -3.31
CA HIS A 122 -14.96 -1.37 -3.87
C HIS A 122 -16.34 -1.19 -3.23
N ASP A 123 -16.41 -0.62 -2.05
CA ASP A 123 -17.64 -0.38 -1.30
C ASP A 123 -18.18 1.06 -1.45
N MET A 124 -17.59 1.86 -2.32
CA MET A 124 -18.11 3.18 -2.70
C MET A 124 -19.19 2.98 -3.78
N ASP A 125 -20.46 3.00 -3.37
CA ASP A 125 -21.58 2.78 -4.27
C ASP A 125 -22.56 3.98 -4.29
N VAL A 126 -22.44 4.77 -5.32
CA VAL A 126 -23.32 5.91 -5.62
C VAL A 126 -23.87 5.83 -7.05
N ARG A 127 -24.00 4.61 -7.57
CA ARG A 127 -24.54 4.33 -8.93
C ARG A 127 -25.91 4.92 -9.16
N ILE A 128 -26.70 5.11 -8.13
CA ILE A 128 -27.99 5.80 -8.20
C ILE A 128 -27.89 7.21 -8.78
N PHE A 129 -26.73 7.84 -8.67
CA PHE A 129 -26.43 9.17 -9.24
C PHE A 129 -25.66 9.09 -10.57
N GLY A 130 -25.53 7.90 -11.16
CA GLY A 130 -24.87 7.70 -12.46
C GLY A 130 -23.36 7.55 -12.40
N TYR A 131 -22.75 7.43 -11.23
CA TYR A 131 -21.31 7.14 -11.09
C TYR A 131 -21.04 5.64 -11.26
N PRO A 132 -19.89 5.25 -11.82
CA PRO A 132 -19.41 3.87 -11.74
C PRO A 132 -19.25 3.40 -10.30
N LEU A 133 -19.40 2.09 -10.05
CA LEU A 133 -19.08 1.51 -8.75
C LEU A 133 -17.60 1.74 -8.41
N GLY A 134 -17.31 2.22 -7.22
CA GLY A 134 -15.95 2.55 -6.75
C GLY A 134 -15.49 3.98 -7.07
N GLU A 135 -16.17 4.70 -7.96
CA GLU A 135 -15.80 6.08 -8.26
C GLU A 135 -16.15 7.02 -7.11
N ILE A 136 -15.19 7.83 -6.69
CA ILE A 136 -15.41 8.87 -5.69
C ILE A 136 -16.12 10.06 -6.34
N PRO A 137 -17.34 10.42 -5.91
CA PRO A 137 -18.10 11.50 -6.53
C PRO A 137 -17.32 12.81 -6.56
N GLN A 138 -17.45 13.54 -7.67
CA GLN A 138 -16.82 14.85 -7.90
C GLN A 138 -15.29 14.86 -7.98
N MET A 139 -14.60 13.72 -7.77
CA MET A 139 -13.15 13.62 -7.96
C MET A 139 -12.78 13.26 -9.41
N GLY A 140 -13.68 12.62 -10.17
CA GLY A 140 -13.43 12.22 -11.55
C GLY A 140 -12.38 11.12 -11.68
N VAL A 141 -12.16 10.34 -10.62
CA VAL A 141 -11.22 9.21 -10.58
C VAL A 141 -11.91 7.98 -9.99
N LEU A 142 -11.69 6.84 -10.62
CA LEU A 142 -12.15 5.54 -10.15
C LEU A 142 -11.10 4.86 -9.25
N SER A 143 -9.84 4.96 -9.64
CA SER A 143 -8.72 4.33 -8.94
C SER A 143 -7.57 5.30 -8.78
N PHE A 144 -6.73 5.04 -7.80
CA PHE A 144 -5.55 5.83 -7.51
C PHE A 144 -4.31 5.04 -7.97
N PRO A 145 -3.55 5.53 -8.98
CA PRO A 145 -2.34 4.86 -9.45
C PRO A 145 -1.26 4.83 -8.36
N ALA A 146 -0.63 3.67 -8.18
CA ALA A 146 0.56 3.54 -7.36
C ALA A 146 1.78 4.17 -8.05
N ASP A 147 2.80 4.51 -7.28
CA ASP A 147 4.06 4.99 -7.83
C ASP A 147 4.83 3.84 -8.49
N GLU A 148 5.19 4.00 -9.75
CA GLU A 148 5.83 2.94 -10.54
C GLU A 148 7.23 2.61 -10.02
N HIS A 149 8.02 3.61 -9.61
CA HIS A 149 9.36 3.37 -9.08
C HIS A 149 9.32 2.59 -7.76
N LEU A 150 8.44 2.97 -6.82
CA LEU A 150 8.24 2.22 -5.58
C LEU A 150 7.84 0.76 -5.86
N ALA A 151 6.97 0.57 -6.85
CA ALA A 151 6.49 -0.76 -7.21
C ALA A 151 7.57 -1.60 -7.92
N GLU A 152 8.41 -1.01 -8.78
CA GLU A 152 9.56 -1.68 -9.41
C GLU A 152 10.59 -2.13 -8.36
N VAL A 153 10.98 -1.23 -7.45
CA VAL A 153 11.91 -1.56 -6.36
C VAL A 153 11.34 -2.68 -5.49
N ALA A 154 10.05 -2.61 -5.13
CA ALA A 154 9.40 -3.66 -4.35
C ALA A 154 9.42 -5.02 -5.06
N GLU A 155 9.14 -5.05 -6.37
CA GLU A 155 9.15 -6.29 -7.16
C GLU A 155 10.53 -6.92 -7.25
N GLU A 156 11.56 -6.13 -7.54
CA GLU A 156 12.95 -6.59 -7.61
C GLU A 156 13.42 -7.16 -6.26
N VAL A 157 13.20 -6.39 -5.19
CA VAL A 157 13.57 -6.81 -3.83
C VAL A 157 12.82 -8.07 -3.41
N CYS A 158 11.51 -8.16 -3.67
CA CYS A 158 10.70 -9.31 -3.30
C CYS A 158 11.26 -10.61 -3.91
N LYS A 159 11.63 -10.59 -5.20
CA LYS A 159 12.24 -11.75 -5.88
C LYS A 159 13.56 -12.19 -5.27
N GLU A 160 14.32 -11.26 -4.68
CA GLU A 160 15.60 -11.56 -4.04
C GLU A 160 15.45 -12.12 -2.63
N VAL A 161 14.56 -11.52 -1.81
CA VAL A 161 14.47 -11.84 -0.37
C VAL A 161 13.43 -12.90 -0.03
N ASN A 162 12.49 -13.16 -0.93
CA ASN A 162 11.45 -14.17 -0.79
C ASN A 162 11.41 -15.09 -2.04
N PRO A 163 12.48 -15.80 -2.37
CA PRO A 163 12.57 -16.59 -3.62
C PRO A 163 11.63 -17.80 -3.64
N GLU A 164 11.04 -18.17 -2.50
CA GLU A 164 10.12 -19.29 -2.34
C GLU A 164 8.69 -18.99 -2.75
N ILE A 165 8.34 -17.71 -2.92
CA ILE A 165 7.00 -17.25 -3.28
C ILE A 165 7.00 -16.53 -4.63
N GLN A 166 5.80 -16.25 -5.14
CA GLN A 166 5.63 -15.44 -6.34
C GLN A 166 5.26 -14.01 -5.98
N VAL A 167 5.61 -13.08 -6.86
CA VAL A 167 5.24 -11.67 -6.76
C VAL A 167 4.41 -11.28 -7.98
N PHE A 168 3.31 -10.57 -7.73
CA PHE A 168 2.37 -10.12 -8.75
C PHE A 168 2.18 -8.61 -8.67
N ARG A 169 2.02 -7.98 -9.83
CA ARG A 169 1.57 -6.60 -9.96
C ARG A 169 0.08 -6.61 -10.24
N GLY A 170 -0.71 -5.82 -9.49
CA GLY A 170 -2.15 -5.83 -9.73
C GLY A 170 -2.94 -4.84 -8.89
N ARG A 171 -4.23 -4.73 -9.22
CA ARG A 171 -5.17 -3.85 -8.52
C ARG A 171 -5.49 -4.37 -7.13
N VAL A 172 -5.39 -3.49 -6.14
CA VAL A 172 -5.87 -3.72 -4.78
C VAL A 172 -7.27 -3.13 -4.64
N VAL A 173 -8.22 -3.91 -4.14
CA VAL A 173 -9.57 -3.41 -3.85
C VAL A 173 -9.80 -3.35 -2.34
N SER A 174 -10.24 -2.19 -1.85
CA SER A 174 -10.40 -1.94 -0.41
C SER A 174 -11.85 -1.62 -0.05
N GLY A 175 -12.28 -2.14 1.10
CA GLY A 175 -13.57 -1.80 1.69
C GLY A 175 -13.59 -2.14 3.18
N ASP A 176 -14.51 -1.55 3.94
CA ASP A 176 -14.67 -1.86 5.37
C ASP A 176 -15.41 -3.20 5.57
N GLN A 177 -14.92 -4.26 4.88
CA GLN A 177 -15.50 -5.60 4.87
C GLN A 177 -14.41 -6.66 4.77
N PHE A 178 -14.49 -7.70 5.61
CA PHE A 178 -13.72 -8.92 5.44
C PHE A 178 -14.40 -9.81 4.39
N ILE A 179 -13.72 -10.06 3.28
CA ILE A 179 -14.28 -10.85 2.16
C ILE A 179 -14.07 -12.34 2.44
N SER A 180 -15.18 -13.04 2.69
CA SER A 180 -15.21 -14.48 3.03
C SER A 180 -16.33 -15.23 2.30
N SER A 181 -16.74 -14.75 1.13
CA SER A 181 -17.80 -15.34 0.32
C SER A 181 -17.37 -15.40 -1.13
N LYS A 182 -17.50 -16.57 -1.74
CA LYS A 182 -17.20 -16.78 -3.16
C LYS A 182 -18.03 -15.89 -4.08
N GLU A 183 -19.27 -15.59 -3.71
CA GLU A 183 -20.15 -14.71 -4.47
C GLU A 183 -19.58 -13.28 -4.48
N VAL A 184 -19.21 -12.74 -3.31
CA VAL A 184 -18.61 -11.40 -3.19
C VAL A 184 -17.27 -11.35 -3.90
N LYS A 185 -16.41 -12.36 -3.72
CA LYS A 185 -15.14 -12.50 -4.45
C LYS A 185 -15.33 -12.39 -5.97
N ASN A 186 -16.27 -13.17 -6.52
CA ASN A 186 -16.54 -13.15 -7.95
C ASN A 186 -17.03 -11.78 -8.43
N HIS A 187 -17.91 -11.14 -7.65
CA HIS A 187 -18.37 -9.78 -7.93
C HIS A 187 -17.20 -8.79 -7.98
N LEU A 188 -16.26 -8.85 -7.02
CA LEU A 188 -15.07 -7.97 -7.01
C LEU A 188 -14.14 -8.21 -8.21
N ILE A 189 -14.04 -9.46 -8.67
CA ILE A 189 -13.29 -9.80 -9.89
C ILE A 189 -13.96 -9.20 -11.12
N GLU A 190 -15.26 -9.40 -11.28
CA GLU A 190 -16.04 -8.95 -12.43
C GLU A 190 -16.07 -7.43 -12.55
N GLU A 191 -16.33 -6.72 -11.45
CA GLU A 191 -16.47 -5.26 -11.45
C GLU A 191 -15.12 -4.53 -11.51
N PHE A 192 -14.11 -5.01 -10.79
CA PHE A 192 -12.87 -4.27 -10.59
C PHE A 192 -11.63 -4.91 -11.23
N ASN A 193 -11.71 -6.16 -11.65
CA ASN A 193 -10.54 -6.94 -12.07
C ASN A 193 -9.44 -6.97 -10.98
N GLY A 194 -9.84 -7.03 -9.68
CA GLY A 194 -8.97 -6.99 -8.53
C GLY A 194 -8.03 -8.19 -8.43
N SER A 195 -6.86 -8.00 -7.85
CA SER A 195 -5.89 -9.05 -7.55
C SER A 195 -5.98 -9.53 -6.10
N CYS A 196 -6.22 -8.62 -5.17
CA CYS A 196 -6.49 -8.94 -3.77
C CYS A 196 -7.47 -7.92 -3.15
N ALA A 197 -8.09 -8.33 -2.04
CA ALA A 197 -9.03 -7.53 -1.26
C ALA A 197 -8.51 -7.33 0.16
N GLU A 198 -8.64 -6.13 0.68
CA GLU A 198 -8.22 -5.74 2.02
C GLU A 198 -9.02 -4.51 2.51
N MET A 199 -8.61 -3.82 3.58
CA MET A 199 -9.48 -2.84 4.21
C MET A 199 -8.90 -1.42 4.34
N GLU A 200 -7.69 -1.12 3.84
CA GLU A 200 -7.00 0.17 4.07
C GLU A 200 -6.38 0.80 2.82
N GLY A 201 -5.86 -0.01 1.91
CA GLY A 201 -4.97 0.44 0.84
C GLY A 201 -5.54 1.54 -0.04
N ALA A 202 -6.81 1.47 -0.43
CA ALA A 202 -7.42 2.51 -1.25
C ALA A 202 -7.66 3.82 -0.48
N ALA A 203 -7.86 3.78 0.84
CA ALA A 203 -7.96 4.99 1.65
C ALA A 203 -6.60 5.68 1.81
N ILE A 204 -5.53 4.91 1.98
CA ILE A 204 -4.14 5.41 1.97
C ILE A 204 -3.80 6.00 0.60
N ALA A 205 -4.13 5.27 -0.47
CA ALA A 205 -3.94 5.71 -1.85
C ALA A 205 -4.66 7.03 -2.15
N GLN A 206 -5.91 7.17 -1.74
CA GLN A 206 -6.69 8.40 -1.88
C GLN A 206 -6.05 9.54 -1.06
N GLY A 207 -5.63 9.29 0.18
CA GLY A 207 -4.92 10.26 1.01
C GLY A 207 -3.62 10.74 0.36
N ALA A 208 -2.81 9.82 -0.16
CA ALA A 208 -1.58 10.12 -0.89
C ALA A 208 -1.86 10.93 -2.18
N TYR A 209 -2.87 10.52 -2.96
CA TYR A 209 -3.30 11.24 -4.16
C TYR A 209 -3.70 12.69 -3.88
N LEU A 210 -4.52 12.91 -2.85
CA LEU A 210 -4.96 14.25 -2.45
C LEU A 210 -3.79 15.12 -1.98
N ASN A 211 -2.80 14.54 -1.33
CA ASN A 211 -1.60 15.22 -0.85
C ASN A 211 -0.46 15.23 -1.88
N LYS A 212 -0.64 14.59 -3.05
CA LYS A 212 0.33 14.53 -4.16
C LYS A 212 1.68 13.94 -3.75
N ILE A 213 1.65 12.91 -2.91
CA ILE A 213 2.83 12.13 -2.53
C ILE A 213 2.78 10.73 -3.16
N PRO A 214 3.93 10.13 -3.49
CA PRO A 214 4.01 8.75 -3.96
C PRO A 214 3.50 7.75 -2.92
N TYR A 215 2.89 6.65 -3.39
CA TYR A 215 2.54 5.54 -2.52
C TYR A 215 2.65 4.20 -3.24
N VAL A 216 2.76 3.12 -2.47
CA VAL A 216 2.58 1.75 -2.92
C VAL A 216 1.91 0.93 -1.83
N VAL A 217 1.08 -0.04 -2.22
CA VAL A 217 0.49 -1.05 -1.33
C VAL A 217 1.15 -2.39 -1.58
N LEU A 218 1.63 -3.02 -0.50
CA LEU A 218 2.26 -4.34 -0.49
C LEU A 218 1.38 -5.28 0.33
N ARG A 219 0.90 -6.36 -0.26
CA ARG A 219 0.02 -7.33 0.41
C ARG A 219 0.52 -8.75 0.23
N ALA A 220 0.83 -9.41 1.34
CA ALA A 220 1.04 -10.85 1.34
C ALA A 220 -0.30 -11.57 1.53
N ILE A 221 -0.52 -12.62 0.78
CA ILE A 221 -1.80 -13.32 0.76
C ILE A 221 -1.92 -14.24 1.98
N SER A 222 -2.93 -14.02 2.80
CA SER A 222 -3.26 -14.82 3.98
C SER A 222 -4.37 -15.85 3.74
N ASP A 223 -5.22 -15.61 2.75
CA ASP A 223 -6.39 -16.42 2.43
C ASP A 223 -6.85 -16.23 0.98
N LYS A 224 -7.86 -16.97 0.56
CA LYS A 224 -8.40 -16.92 -0.80
C LYS A 224 -9.63 -16.03 -0.97
N ALA A 225 -9.98 -15.21 0.03
CA ALA A 225 -11.15 -14.33 0.02
C ALA A 225 -12.47 -15.06 -0.34
N ASP A 226 -12.61 -16.32 0.05
CA ASP A 226 -13.77 -17.17 -0.22
C ASP A 226 -14.23 -17.91 1.05
N ASP A 227 -15.02 -18.95 0.90
CA ASP A 227 -15.61 -19.68 2.03
C ASP A 227 -14.58 -20.32 2.95
N SER A 228 -13.31 -20.48 2.52
CA SER A 228 -12.21 -20.97 3.36
C SER A 228 -11.51 -19.87 4.19
N ALA A 229 -11.70 -18.59 3.84
CA ALA A 229 -10.95 -17.46 4.37
C ALA A 229 -10.95 -17.39 5.92
N THR A 230 -12.08 -17.71 6.55
CA THR A 230 -12.19 -17.69 8.02
C THR A 230 -11.34 -18.73 8.74
N MET A 231 -10.94 -19.80 8.06
CA MET A 231 -10.03 -20.83 8.58
C MET A 231 -8.57 -20.53 8.17
N ASP A 232 -8.35 -20.05 6.96
CA ASP A 232 -7.03 -19.80 6.40
C ASP A 232 -6.37 -18.58 7.07
N TYR A 233 -7.11 -17.49 7.23
CA TYR A 233 -6.61 -16.24 7.78
C TYR A 233 -5.86 -16.41 9.13
N PRO A 234 -6.44 -16.97 10.21
CA PRO A 234 -5.73 -17.10 11.48
C PRO A 234 -4.57 -18.09 11.43
N THR A 235 -4.53 -18.97 10.43
CA THR A 235 -3.46 -19.94 10.25
C THR A 235 -2.23 -19.32 9.59
N PHE A 236 -2.41 -18.45 8.60
CA PHE A 236 -1.34 -17.97 7.72
C PHE A 236 -0.98 -16.49 7.89
N GLU A 237 -1.72 -15.71 8.71
CA GLU A 237 -1.49 -14.27 8.85
C GLU A 237 -0.06 -13.91 9.23
N SER A 238 0.52 -14.61 10.21
CA SER A 238 1.88 -14.33 10.70
C SER A 238 2.96 -14.67 9.67
N GLU A 239 2.79 -15.77 8.94
CA GLU A 239 3.74 -16.16 7.88
C GLU A 239 3.66 -15.20 6.70
N ALA A 240 2.45 -14.83 6.26
CA ALA A 240 2.23 -13.85 5.22
C ALA A 240 2.83 -12.49 5.61
N ALA A 241 2.55 -11.99 6.82
CA ALA A 241 3.12 -10.73 7.30
C ALA A 241 4.66 -10.74 7.28
N ARG A 242 5.31 -11.86 7.59
CA ARG A 242 6.76 -12.00 7.55
C ARG A 242 7.35 -11.75 6.16
N HIS A 243 6.68 -12.17 5.08
CA HIS A 243 7.14 -11.90 3.72
C HIS A 243 7.17 -10.39 3.41
N CYS A 244 6.17 -9.64 3.87
CA CYS A 244 6.17 -8.18 3.75
C CYS A 244 7.27 -7.52 4.58
N VAL A 245 7.54 -8.03 5.80
CA VAL A 245 8.63 -7.52 6.65
C VAL A 245 9.99 -7.74 5.97
N ASN A 246 10.26 -8.95 5.43
CA ASN A 246 11.48 -9.24 4.70
C ASN A 246 11.67 -8.29 3.51
N LEU A 247 10.61 -8.09 2.74
CA LEU A 247 10.60 -7.16 1.61
C LEU A 247 10.94 -5.73 2.06
N LEU A 248 10.25 -5.20 3.06
CA LEU A 248 10.41 -3.82 3.51
C LEU A 248 11.80 -3.52 4.07
N GLN A 249 12.38 -4.44 4.85
CA GLN A 249 13.73 -4.28 5.39
C GLN A 249 14.78 -3.98 4.33
N GLU A 250 14.66 -4.62 3.18
CA GLU A 250 15.61 -4.45 2.09
C GLU A 250 15.20 -3.33 1.14
N MET A 251 13.88 -3.16 0.91
CA MET A 251 13.34 -2.11 0.05
C MET A 251 13.74 -0.71 0.54
N VAL A 252 13.63 -0.44 1.85
CA VAL A 252 13.97 0.88 2.41
C VAL A 252 15.43 1.28 2.21
N LYS A 253 16.36 0.32 2.03
CA LYS A 253 17.78 0.62 1.74
C LYS A 253 17.99 1.12 0.31
N ARG A 254 17.06 0.79 -0.61
CA ARG A 254 17.17 1.13 -2.04
C ARG A 254 16.41 2.39 -2.42
N LEU A 255 15.61 2.92 -1.50
CA LEU A 255 14.87 4.16 -1.64
C LEU A 255 15.64 5.34 -1.02
#